data_9876b9959aec9b144ca3bc8c06cb6f29
#
_entry.id   9876b9959aec9b144ca3bc8c06cb6f29
#
_cell.length_a   1.000
_cell.length_b   1.000
_cell.length_c   1.000
_cell.angle_alpha   90.00
_cell.angle_beta   90.00
_cell.angle_gamma   90.00
#
_symmetry.space_group_name_H-M   'P 1'
#
loop_
_entity.id
_entity.type
_entity.pdbx_description
1 polymer ?
#
loop_
_entity_poly.entity_id
_entity_poly.type
_entity_poly.pdbx_seq_one_letter_code
_entity_poly.pdbx_strand_id
1 'polypeptide(L)' 'MCLAIIGKIIKINEPTNPDAFPQGLVDVLGIRRTISFGLLPSTVKGDYVLIHAGFAIQKLEPKDAKKTLKLLRLNNG' A
#
# COMPACT_ATOMS: atom_id res chain seq x y z
N MET A 1 8.11 16.83 6.56
CA MET A 1 8.85 15.67 6.03
C MET A 1 7.85 14.61 5.58
N CYS A 2 7.97 14.15 4.38
CA CYS A 2 7.06 13.13 3.87
C CYS A 2 7.54 11.75 4.33
N LEU A 3 6.70 11.04 5.08
CA LEU A 3 7.01 9.70 5.57
C LEU A 3 6.20 8.67 4.80
N ALA A 4 6.48 8.56 3.52
CA ALA A 4 5.82 7.56 2.68
C ALA A 4 6.34 6.17 3.04
N ILE A 5 5.43 5.21 3.09
CA ILE A 5 5.71 3.84 3.48
C ILE A 5 5.30 2.92 2.33
N ILE A 6 6.05 1.84 2.13
CA ILE A 6 5.74 0.87 1.09
C ILE A 6 4.96 -0.29 1.70
N GLY A 7 3.84 -0.65 1.08
CA GLY A 7 3.03 -1.77 1.50
C GLY A 7 2.64 -2.67 0.34
N LYS A 8 2.39 -3.95 0.65
CA LYS A 8 1.88 -4.91 -0.31
C LYS A 8 0.40 -5.15 -0.07
N ILE A 9 -0.41 -5.02 -1.10
CA ILE A 9 -1.85 -5.18 -0.99
C ILE A 9 -2.20 -6.65 -0.76
N ILE A 10 -2.84 -6.93 0.37
CA ILE A 10 -3.29 -8.27 0.73
C ILE A 10 -4.71 -8.53 0.23
N LYS A 11 -5.57 -7.52 0.38
CA LYS A 11 -6.98 -7.66 0.04
C LYS A 11 -7.56 -6.29 -0.28
N ILE A 12 -8.42 -6.20 -1.28
CA ILE A 12 -9.15 -4.98 -1.60
C ILE A 12 -10.64 -5.25 -1.40
N ASN A 13 -11.30 -4.39 -0.65
CA ASN A 13 -12.73 -4.48 -0.39
C ASN A 13 -13.47 -3.53 -1.31
N GLU A 14 -14.46 -4.06 -2.04
CA GLU A 14 -15.32 -3.23 -2.86
C GLU A 14 -16.20 -2.36 -1.97
N PRO A 15 -16.39 -1.09 -2.33
CA PRO A 15 -17.26 -0.22 -1.55
C PRO A 15 -18.72 -0.68 -1.68
N THR A 16 -19.44 -0.62 -0.57
CA THR A 16 -20.87 -0.96 -0.56
C THR A 16 -21.73 0.21 -1.00
N ASN A 17 -21.16 1.38 -1.08
CA ASN A 17 -21.82 2.62 -1.43
C ASN A 17 -21.11 3.21 -2.65
N PRO A 18 -21.82 3.60 -3.72
CA PRO A 18 -21.17 4.16 -4.91
C PRO A 18 -20.37 5.44 -4.64
N ASP A 19 -20.65 6.14 -3.55
CA ASP A 19 -19.90 7.32 -3.18
C ASP A 19 -18.67 7.02 -2.32
N ALA A 20 -18.53 5.78 -1.87
CA ALA A 20 -17.40 5.38 -1.03
C ALA A 20 -16.19 5.01 -1.90
N PHE A 21 -15.00 5.25 -1.36
CA PHE A 21 -13.76 4.84 -2.01
C PHE A 21 -13.41 3.40 -1.62
N PRO A 22 -12.77 2.64 -2.52
CA PRO A 22 -12.31 1.32 -2.15
C PRO A 22 -11.25 1.40 -1.05
N GLN A 23 -11.30 0.44 -0.15
CA GLN A 23 -10.32 0.29 0.91
C GLN A 23 -9.78 -1.13 0.87
N GLY A 24 -8.65 -1.33 1.51
CA GLY A 24 -8.10 -2.66 1.54
C GLY A 24 -7.10 -2.84 2.65
N LEU A 25 -6.70 -4.09 2.84
CA LEU A 25 -5.72 -4.48 3.82
C LEU A 25 -4.36 -4.54 3.15
N VAL A 26 -3.39 -3.86 3.75
CA VAL A 26 -2.03 -3.75 3.21
C VAL A 26 -1.05 -4.18 4.26
N ASP A 27 -0.07 -4.99 3.88
CA ASP A 27 1.01 -5.41 4.76
C ASP A 27 2.16 -4.41 4.65
N VAL A 28 2.49 -3.80 5.77
CA VAL A 28 3.60 -2.86 5.90
C VAL A 28 4.60 -3.46 6.88
N LEU A 29 5.64 -4.09 6.35
CA LEU A 29 6.71 -4.72 7.15
C LEU A 29 6.17 -5.68 8.22
N GLY A 30 5.20 -6.50 7.85
CA GLY A 30 4.61 -7.50 8.73
C GLY A 30 3.40 -7.02 9.50
N ILE A 31 3.08 -5.74 9.44
CA ILE A 31 1.92 -5.17 10.13
C ILE A 31 0.84 -4.87 9.09
N ARG A 32 -0.37 -5.35 9.32
CA ARG A 32 -1.50 -5.12 8.41
C ARG A 32 -2.25 -3.87 8.79
N ARG A 33 -2.53 -3.04 7.79
CA ARG A 33 -3.25 -1.78 7.97
C ARG A 33 -4.33 -1.63 6.91
N THR A 34 -5.41 -0.97 7.29
CA THR A 34 -6.47 -0.62 6.33
C THR A 34 -6.10 0.70 5.66
N ILE A 35 -6.08 0.69 4.34
CA ILE A 35 -5.63 1.82 3.52
C ILE A 35 -6.70 2.17 2.50
N SER A 36 -6.85 3.45 2.21
CA SER A 36 -7.79 3.93 1.19
C SER A 36 -7.12 3.93 -0.19
N PHE A 37 -7.84 3.44 -1.18
CA PHE A 37 -7.39 3.42 -2.58
C PHE A 37 -8.17 4.41 -3.45
N GLY A 38 -8.74 5.42 -2.84
CA GLY A 38 -9.46 6.44 -3.58
C GLY A 38 -8.63 7.17 -4.63
N LEU A 39 -7.32 7.27 -4.41
CA LEU A 39 -6.40 7.92 -5.36
C LEU A 39 -5.81 6.93 -6.37
N LEU A 40 -5.95 5.64 -6.15
CA LEU A 40 -5.41 4.59 -7.02
C LEU A 40 -6.44 3.48 -7.22
N PRO A 41 -7.56 3.76 -7.90
CA PRO A 41 -8.65 2.79 -7.99
C PRO A 41 -8.32 1.55 -8.85
N SER A 42 -7.26 1.59 -9.63
CA SER A 42 -6.90 0.48 -10.53
C SER A 42 -5.94 -0.53 -9.89
N THR A 43 -5.60 -0.39 -8.63
CA THR A 43 -4.71 -1.35 -7.95
C THR A 43 -5.43 -2.65 -7.67
N VAL A 44 -4.66 -3.75 -7.60
CA VAL A 44 -5.20 -5.08 -7.33
C VAL A 44 -4.35 -5.77 -6.26
N LYS A 45 -4.89 -6.86 -5.72
CA LYS A 45 -4.19 -7.71 -4.76
C LYS A 45 -2.82 -8.10 -5.29
N GLY A 46 -1.81 -7.98 -4.44
CA GLY A 46 -0.43 -8.29 -4.80
C GLY A 46 0.39 -7.11 -5.26
N ASP A 47 -0.25 -5.99 -5.58
CA ASP A 47 0.48 -4.79 -5.96
C ASP A 47 1.19 -4.18 -4.77
N TYR A 48 2.29 -3.50 -5.05
CA TYR A 48 3.00 -2.68 -4.06
C TYR A 48 2.63 -1.23 -4.27
N VAL A 49 2.39 -0.53 -3.17
CA VAL A 49 1.98 0.87 -3.22
C VAL A 49 2.76 1.70 -2.22
N LEU A 50 2.92 2.96 -2.53
CA LEU A 50 3.44 3.95 -1.62
C LEU A 50 2.27 4.53 -0.84
N ILE A 51 2.40 4.55 0.50
CA ILE A 51 1.31 4.96 1.40
C ILE A 51 1.73 6.21 2.15
N HIS A 52 0.83 7.19 2.21
CA HIS A 52 1.03 8.41 2.99
C HIS A 52 -0.29 8.81 3.62
N ALA A 53 -0.27 9.03 4.93
CA ALA A 53 -1.45 9.48 5.68
C ALA A 53 -2.69 8.58 5.48
N GLY A 54 -2.49 7.27 5.34
CA GLY A 54 -3.58 6.31 5.19
C GLY A 54 -4.11 6.16 3.78
N PHE A 55 -3.50 6.80 2.79
CA PHE A 55 -3.87 6.71 1.38
C PHE A 55 -2.75 6.09 0.56
N ALA A 56 -3.14 5.20 -0.36
CA ALA A 56 -2.21 4.74 -1.37
C ALA A 56 -2.07 5.85 -2.42
N ILE A 57 -0.85 6.33 -2.64
CA ILE A 57 -0.63 7.50 -3.51
C ILE A 57 0.08 7.15 -4.80
N GLN A 58 0.75 6.01 -4.88
CA GLN A 58 1.49 5.64 -6.07
C GLN A 58 1.69 4.13 -6.10
N LYS A 59 1.50 3.53 -7.28
CA LYS A 59 1.78 2.13 -7.50
C LYS A 59 3.27 1.97 -7.84
N LEU A 60 3.91 0.99 -7.24
CA LEU A 60 5.34 0.73 -7.46
C LEU A 60 5.54 -0.55 -8.25
N GLU A 61 6.61 -0.58 -9.05
CA GLU A 61 7.02 -1.81 -9.69
C GLU A 61 7.46 -2.82 -8.62
N PRO A 62 6.99 -4.09 -8.69
CA PRO A 62 7.33 -5.08 -7.67
C PRO A 62 8.84 -5.22 -7.44
N LYS A 63 9.61 -5.14 -8.50
CA LYS A 63 11.07 -5.25 -8.42
C LYS A 63 11.67 -4.14 -7.57
N ASP A 64 11.24 -2.91 -7.79
CA ASP A 64 11.75 -1.75 -7.06
C ASP A 64 11.27 -1.73 -5.62
N ALA A 65 10.01 -2.12 -5.40
CA ALA A 65 9.44 -2.18 -4.06
C ALA A 65 10.16 -3.20 -3.20
N LYS A 66 10.42 -4.38 -3.72
CA LYS A 66 11.13 -5.43 -2.99
C LYS A 66 12.55 -5.02 -2.64
N LYS A 67 13.23 -4.34 -3.55
CA LYS A 67 14.59 -3.85 -3.32
C LYS A 67 14.62 -2.83 -2.18
N THR A 68 13.68 -1.89 -2.20
CA THR A 68 13.59 -0.87 -1.16
C THR A 68 13.24 -1.48 0.19
N LEU A 69 12.31 -2.42 0.24
CA LEU A 69 11.92 -3.09 1.47
C LEU A 69 13.10 -3.87 2.07
N LYS A 70 13.89 -4.51 1.23
CA LYS A 70 15.08 -5.23 1.67
C LYS A 70 16.07 -4.28 2.33
N LEU A 71 16.30 -3.12 1.74
CA LEU A 71 17.20 -2.11 2.30
C LEU A 71 16.70 -1.60 3.65
N LEU A 72 15.40 -1.36 3.77
CA LEU A 72 14.81 -0.91 5.03
C LEU A 72 14.98 -1.95 6.13
N ARG A 73 14.81 -3.24 5.81
CA ARG A 73 14.99 -4.32 6.78
C ARG A 73 16.44 -4.42 7.23
N LEU A 74 17.39 -4.22 6.34
CA LEU A 74 18.81 -4.25 6.69
C LEU A 74 19.18 -3.09 7.62
N ASN A 75 18.58 -1.93 7.39
CA ASN A 75 18.84 -0.76 8.23
C ASN A 75 18.24 -0.87 9.63
N ASN A 76 17.17 -1.64 9.76
CA ASN A 76 16.49 -1.84 11.04
C ASN A 76 16.98 -3.08 11.80
N GLY A 77 17.78 -3.88 11.14
CA GLY A 77 18.23 -5.17 11.64
C GLY A 77 19.40 -5.15 12.57
#